data_e7b748c71f3c76c041eeb6385aaa09b2
#
_entry.id   e7b748c71f3c76c041eeb6385aaa09b2
#
_cell.length_a   1.000
_cell.length_b   1.000
_cell.length_c   1.000
_cell.angle_alpha   90.00
_cell.angle_beta   90.00
_cell.angle_gamma   90.00
#
_symmetry.space_group_name_H-M   'P 1'
#
loop_
_entity.id
_entity.type
_entity.pdbx_description
1 polymer ?
#
loop_
_entity_poly.entity_id
_entity_poly.type
_entity_poly.pdbx_seq_one_letter_code
_entity_poly.pdbx_strand_id
1 'polypeptide(L)'
;MRALAARPDADVIVFGDVGVLAHAAETARVAAPAAARVRAVTALAPGEVTPGQPNDAAGRAQLAYLQAATDAALAGDVAALVTAPISKEWIARAGFAFPGHTEYLAARAGVSEFAMMLAGPTLRVTVATTHVPLRDVPRLLTVDGIASTIWLTADALARRFGIAAPRVAVAGLNPHAGGAGRFGDEEDRLVRPAIDKARARLAAAGLTVEVSGPHVPDAIFRHAARGWESFAVQKPPETLLPRGLLSGPANDAFLVKLSYYWSV
;
A
#
# COMPACT_ATOMS: atom_id res chain seq x y z
N MET A 1 9.29 11.16 13.88
CA MET A 1 9.39 11.43 15.33
C MET A 1 8.01 11.46 16.01
N ARG A 2 7.06 12.35 15.62
CA ARG A 2 5.73 12.46 16.28
C ARG A 2 4.94 11.16 16.27
N ALA A 3 4.96 10.40 15.18
CA ALA A 3 4.27 9.10 15.10
C ALA A 3 4.85 8.06 16.10
N LEU A 4 6.18 8.02 16.27
CA LEU A 4 6.83 7.16 17.26
C LEU A 4 6.47 7.55 18.68
N ALA A 5 6.44 8.86 18.98
CA ALA A 5 6.05 9.38 20.28
C ALA A 5 4.58 9.12 20.63
N ALA A 6 3.70 9.14 19.60
CA ALA A 6 2.27 8.85 19.76
C ALA A 6 1.97 7.34 19.97
N ARG A 7 2.93 6.47 19.70
CA ARG A 7 2.79 5.00 19.81
C ARG A 7 3.96 4.40 20.61
N PRO A 8 4.08 4.72 21.90
CA PRO A 8 5.16 4.19 22.75
C PRO A 8 5.04 2.67 22.98
N ASP A 9 3.82 2.14 22.83
CA ASP A 9 3.46 0.73 22.94
C ASP A 9 3.85 -0.11 21.70
N ALA A 10 4.12 0.52 20.55
CA ALA A 10 4.46 -0.19 19.34
C ALA A 10 5.92 -0.72 19.41
N ASP A 11 6.09 -2.00 19.07
CA ASP A 11 7.40 -2.61 18.91
C ASP A 11 8.00 -2.19 17.56
N VAL A 12 8.81 -1.12 17.58
CA VAL A 12 9.39 -0.50 16.38
C VAL A 12 10.88 -0.38 16.54
N ILE A 13 11.62 -0.83 15.54
CA ILE A 13 13.06 -0.58 15.37
C ILE A 13 13.24 0.50 14.30
N VAL A 14 13.98 1.55 14.63
CA VAL A 14 14.28 2.66 13.71
C VAL A 14 15.66 2.43 13.11
N PHE A 15 15.75 2.27 11.80
CA PHE A 15 17.01 2.24 11.06
C PHE A 15 17.37 3.67 10.66
N GLY A 16 18.48 4.20 11.16
CA GLY A 16 18.80 5.59 10.94
C GLY A 16 20.13 6.03 11.53
N ASP A 17 20.28 7.33 11.60
CA ASP A 17 21.39 8.00 12.27
C ASP A 17 20.95 8.56 13.61
N VAL A 18 21.69 8.27 14.67
CA VAL A 18 21.32 8.66 16.04
C VAL A 18 21.30 10.18 16.20
N GLY A 19 22.30 10.88 15.62
CA GLY A 19 22.40 12.34 15.69
C GLY A 19 21.27 13.03 14.91
N VAL A 20 20.94 12.53 13.72
CA VAL A 20 19.82 13.03 12.91
C VAL A 20 18.48 12.81 13.62
N LEU A 21 18.29 11.65 14.23
CA LEU A 21 17.06 11.33 14.98
C LEU A 21 16.93 12.22 16.23
N ALA A 22 18.03 12.48 16.96
CA ALA A 22 18.04 13.36 18.13
C ALA A 22 17.64 14.79 17.71
N HIS A 23 18.28 15.35 16.69
CA HIS A 23 17.95 16.68 16.15
C HIS A 23 16.50 16.76 15.66
N ALA A 24 16.01 15.71 14.98
CA ALA A 24 14.62 15.66 14.52
C ALA A 24 13.63 15.59 15.70
N ALA A 25 13.99 14.96 16.80
CA ALA A 25 13.17 14.91 18.02
C ALA A 25 13.08 16.29 18.68
N GLU A 26 14.21 17.00 18.81
CA GLU A 26 14.27 18.39 19.31
C GLU A 26 13.39 19.31 18.47
N THR A 27 13.56 19.28 17.14
CA THR A 27 12.75 20.09 16.20
C THR A 27 11.26 19.77 16.31
N ALA A 28 10.89 18.51 16.47
CA ALA A 28 9.50 18.07 16.63
C ALA A 28 8.95 18.29 18.05
N ARG A 29 9.79 18.69 19.02
CA ARG A 29 9.48 18.84 20.45
C ARG A 29 8.88 17.57 21.05
N VAL A 30 9.51 16.42 20.77
CA VAL A 30 9.15 15.12 21.32
C VAL A 30 10.41 14.42 21.84
N ALA A 31 10.24 13.40 22.68
CA ALA A 31 11.37 12.58 23.14
C ALA A 31 12.01 11.84 21.94
N ALA A 32 13.34 11.75 21.96
CA ALA A 32 14.07 10.89 21.05
C ALA A 32 13.72 9.42 21.32
N PRO A 33 13.76 8.53 20.30
CA PRO A 33 13.57 7.12 20.54
C PRO A 33 14.67 6.57 21.46
N ALA A 34 14.31 5.66 22.36
CA ALA A 34 15.28 4.99 23.22
C ALA A 34 16.36 4.30 22.35
N ALA A 35 17.61 4.31 22.82
CA ALA A 35 18.73 3.73 22.06
C ALA A 35 18.51 2.27 21.66
N ALA A 36 17.85 1.47 22.52
CA ALA A 36 17.50 0.09 22.22
C ALA A 36 16.53 -0.08 21.03
N ARG A 37 15.83 0.99 20.65
CA ARG A 37 14.92 1.02 19.50
C ARG A 37 15.56 1.58 18.23
N VAL A 38 16.83 1.94 18.26
CA VAL A 38 17.56 2.51 17.11
C VAL A 38 18.66 1.54 16.69
N ARG A 39 18.59 1.09 15.43
CA ARG A 39 19.70 0.44 14.76
C ARG A 39 20.46 1.51 13.98
N ALA A 40 21.59 1.96 14.51
CA ALA A 40 22.45 2.95 13.86
C ALA A 40 23.04 2.36 12.58
N VAL A 41 22.79 3.03 11.43
CA VAL A 41 23.25 2.60 10.11
C VAL A 41 24.34 3.53 9.59
N THR A 42 24.28 4.81 9.94
CA THR A 42 25.27 5.83 9.60
C THR A 42 25.70 6.60 10.84
N ALA A 43 26.81 7.34 10.73
CA ALA A 43 27.32 8.28 11.70
C ALA A 43 27.68 9.59 10.96
N LEU A 44 26.64 10.37 10.65
CA LEU A 44 26.79 11.66 9.96
C LEU A 44 27.35 12.70 10.91
N ALA A 45 28.28 13.53 10.42
CA ALA A 45 28.83 14.62 11.22
C ALA A 45 27.76 15.69 11.50
N PRO A 46 27.82 16.40 12.64
CA PRO A 46 26.93 17.53 12.91
C PRO A 46 26.98 18.56 11.78
N GLY A 47 25.82 18.91 11.21
CA GLY A 47 25.71 19.85 10.09
C GLY A 47 25.98 19.27 8.71
N GLU A 48 26.39 17.99 8.59
CA GLU A 48 26.59 17.35 7.27
C GLU A 48 25.29 17.23 6.48
N VAL A 49 24.15 17.10 7.17
CA VAL A 49 22.83 17.13 6.55
C VAL A 49 21.96 18.18 7.25
N THR A 50 21.23 18.98 6.46
CA THR A 50 20.32 20.02 6.95
C THR A 50 18.90 19.74 6.47
N PRO A 51 17.88 19.75 7.35
CA PRO A 51 16.49 19.61 6.93
C PRO A 51 16.09 20.64 5.87
N GLY A 52 15.46 20.19 4.79
CA GLY A 52 15.08 21.04 3.66
C GLY A 52 16.19 21.35 2.66
N GLN A 53 17.44 20.96 2.94
CA GLN A 53 18.57 21.13 2.04
C GLN A 53 19.28 19.79 1.79
N PRO A 54 18.67 18.90 0.99
CA PRO A 54 19.24 17.57 0.73
C PRO A 54 20.54 17.69 -0.07
N ASN A 55 21.43 16.72 0.16
CA ASN A 55 22.74 16.64 -0.48
C ASN A 55 23.14 15.17 -0.73
N ASP A 56 24.31 14.92 -1.29
CA ASP A 56 24.78 13.57 -1.59
C ASP A 56 24.94 12.70 -0.34
N ALA A 57 25.34 13.27 0.80
CA ALA A 57 25.41 12.52 2.07
C ALA A 57 24.02 12.07 2.53
N ALA A 58 23.03 12.95 2.44
CA ALA A 58 21.65 12.62 2.74
C ALA A 58 21.10 11.55 1.79
N GLY A 59 21.45 11.59 0.50
CA GLY A 59 21.08 10.57 -0.49
C GLY A 59 21.65 9.19 -0.15
N ARG A 60 22.95 9.12 0.15
CA ARG A 60 23.63 7.88 0.57
C ARG A 60 23.04 7.33 1.87
N ALA A 61 22.77 8.18 2.85
CA ALA A 61 22.18 7.78 4.12
C ALA A 61 20.77 7.19 3.92
N GLN A 62 19.90 7.84 3.13
CA GLN A 62 18.57 7.32 2.81
C GLN A 62 18.63 5.93 2.16
N LEU A 63 19.57 5.72 1.22
CA LEU A 63 19.76 4.42 0.58
C LEU A 63 20.21 3.37 1.59
N ALA A 64 21.20 3.69 2.45
CA ALA A 64 21.69 2.78 3.46
C ALA A 64 20.59 2.36 4.47
N TYR A 65 19.76 3.31 4.91
CA TYR A 65 18.64 3.01 5.82
C TYR A 65 17.63 2.07 5.18
N LEU A 66 17.26 2.33 3.92
CA LEU A 66 16.32 1.50 3.18
C LEU A 66 16.88 0.08 2.98
N GLN A 67 18.15 -0.03 2.64
CA GLN A 67 18.82 -1.33 2.48
C GLN A 67 18.85 -2.12 3.79
N ALA A 68 19.35 -1.52 4.86
CA ALA A 68 19.47 -2.18 6.17
C ALA A 68 18.10 -2.62 6.73
N ALA A 69 17.07 -1.78 6.59
CA ALA A 69 15.72 -2.13 7.02
C ALA A 69 15.10 -3.24 6.16
N THR A 70 15.38 -3.24 4.84
CA THR A 70 14.93 -4.30 3.92
C THR A 70 15.62 -5.63 4.24
N ASP A 71 16.92 -5.61 4.51
CA ASP A 71 17.68 -6.81 4.89
C ASP A 71 17.15 -7.44 6.17
N ALA A 72 16.85 -6.62 7.18
CA ALA A 72 16.25 -7.08 8.42
C ALA A 72 14.85 -7.67 8.22
N ALA A 73 14.06 -7.12 7.31
CA ALA A 73 12.75 -7.67 6.98
C ALA A 73 12.85 -9.01 6.23
N LEU A 74 13.80 -9.13 5.31
CA LEU A 74 14.05 -10.38 4.57
C LEU A 74 14.64 -11.48 5.46
N ALA A 75 15.44 -11.10 6.46
CA ALA A 75 15.97 -12.03 7.45
C ALA A 75 14.91 -12.49 8.48
N GLY A 76 13.75 -11.84 8.53
CA GLY A 76 12.71 -12.13 9.52
C GLY A 76 12.93 -11.46 10.88
N ASP A 77 13.91 -10.56 11.01
CA ASP A 77 14.19 -9.79 12.24
C ASP A 77 13.03 -8.83 12.58
N VAL A 78 12.29 -8.40 11.57
CA VAL A 78 11.11 -7.53 11.71
C VAL A 78 9.96 -8.06 10.85
N ALA A 79 8.74 -7.93 11.37
CA ALA A 79 7.53 -8.47 10.73
C ALA A 79 7.02 -7.59 9.58
N ALA A 80 7.37 -6.31 9.54
CA ALA A 80 6.92 -5.36 8.55
C ALA A 80 7.90 -4.18 8.42
N LEU A 81 7.88 -3.52 7.27
CA LEU A 81 8.68 -2.34 6.98
C LEU A 81 7.76 -1.12 6.80
N VAL A 82 8.07 -0.04 7.54
CA VAL A 82 7.43 1.27 7.37
C VAL A 82 8.48 2.25 6.88
N THR A 83 8.28 2.80 5.69
CA THR A 83 9.23 3.72 5.07
C THR A 83 8.83 5.19 5.27
N ALA A 84 9.80 6.04 5.58
CA ALA A 84 9.67 7.48 5.49
C ALA A 84 9.79 7.94 4.01
N PRO A 85 9.31 9.15 3.67
CA PRO A 85 9.55 9.72 2.34
C PRO A 85 11.04 9.79 2.01
N ILE A 86 11.38 9.55 0.75
CA ILE A 86 12.73 9.69 0.20
C ILE A 86 12.81 10.82 -0.82
N SER A 87 13.96 11.45 -0.93
CA SER A 87 14.25 12.34 -2.04
C SER A 87 14.66 11.51 -3.26
N LYS A 88 13.78 11.42 -4.28
CA LYS A 88 14.05 10.61 -5.49
C LYS A 88 15.31 11.06 -6.22
N GLU A 89 15.58 12.35 -6.26
CA GLU A 89 16.78 12.89 -6.89
C GLU A 89 18.05 12.43 -6.16
N TRP A 90 18.14 12.66 -4.86
CA TRP A 90 19.36 12.42 -4.11
C TRP A 90 19.63 10.93 -3.87
N ILE A 91 18.59 10.12 -3.68
CA ILE A 91 18.77 8.66 -3.56
C ILE A 91 19.17 8.03 -4.91
N ALA A 92 18.67 8.57 -6.05
CA ALA A 92 19.10 8.14 -7.38
C ALA A 92 20.57 8.45 -7.63
N ARG A 93 21.06 9.64 -7.23
CA ARG A 93 22.49 9.99 -7.27
C ARG A 93 23.36 9.07 -6.42
N ALA A 94 22.79 8.51 -5.34
CA ALA A 94 23.45 7.49 -4.52
C ALA A 94 23.42 6.07 -5.12
N GLY A 95 22.86 5.89 -6.33
CA GLY A 95 22.81 4.60 -7.03
C GLY A 95 21.50 3.84 -6.92
N PHE A 96 20.43 4.46 -6.40
CA PHE A 96 19.11 3.83 -6.36
C PHE A 96 18.46 3.84 -7.74
N ALA A 97 18.40 2.67 -8.39
CA ALA A 97 17.96 2.51 -9.79
C ALA A 97 16.47 2.17 -9.95
N PHE A 98 15.65 2.37 -8.91
CA PHE A 98 14.23 2.01 -8.92
C PHE A 98 13.34 3.26 -8.94
N PRO A 99 12.12 3.18 -9.53
CA PRO A 99 11.16 4.30 -9.52
C PRO A 99 10.70 4.71 -8.11
N GLY A 100 10.69 3.74 -7.18
CA GLY A 100 10.26 3.96 -5.80
C GLY A 100 10.50 2.76 -4.90
N HIS A 101 10.00 2.86 -3.66
CA HIS A 101 10.14 1.78 -2.66
C HIS A 101 9.50 0.47 -3.12
N THR A 102 8.34 0.54 -3.76
CA THR A 102 7.55 -0.65 -4.13
C THR A 102 8.34 -1.57 -5.05
N GLU A 103 8.89 -1.03 -6.12
CA GLU A 103 9.65 -1.78 -7.12
C GLU A 103 10.96 -2.30 -6.53
N TYR A 104 11.61 -1.50 -5.69
CA TYR A 104 12.82 -1.92 -4.97
C TYR A 104 12.52 -3.10 -4.02
N LEU A 105 11.48 -3.00 -3.20
CA LEU A 105 11.13 -4.04 -2.24
C LEU A 105 10.70 -5.33 -2.95
N ALA A 106 9.93 -5.24 -4.04
CA ALA A 106 9.54 -6.39 -4.85
C ALA A 106 10.77 -7.10 -5.44
N ALA A 107 11.70 -6.35 -6.02
CA ALA A 107 12.94 -6.89 -6.57
C ALA A 107 13.80 -7.56 -5.49
N ARG A 108 13.94 -6.93 -4.31
CA ARG A 108 14.71 -7.49 -3.18
C ARG A 108 14.06 -8.73 -2.60
N ALA A 109 12.73 -8.81 -2.56
CA ALA A 109 11.99 -9.98 -2.12
C ALA A 109 11.89 -11.09 -3.18
N GLY A 110 12.34 -10.85 -4.41
CA GLY A 110 12.26 -11.82 -5.50
C GLY A 110 10.81 -12.11 -5.94
N VAL A 111 9.88 -11.19 -5.73
CA VAL A 111 8.47 -11.36 -6.09
C VAL A 111 8.13 -10.60 -7.37
N SER A 112 7.38 -11.26 -8.26
CA SER A 112 6.89 -10.67 -9.51
C SER A 112 5.46 -10.11 -9.40
N GLU A 113 4.66 -10.65 -8.46
CA GLU A 113 3.31 -10.17 -8.19
C GLU A 113 3.29 -9.31 -6.92
N PHE A 114 2.95 -8.06 -7.06
CA PHE A 114 2.74 -7.13 -5.96
C PHE A 114 1.64 -6.12 -6.30
N ALA A 115 1.07 -5.49 -5.30
CA ALA A 115 0.01 -4.51 -5.51
C ALA A 115 0.16 -3.34 -4.53
N MET A 116 -0.21 -2.14 -4.97
CA MET A 116 -0.28 -0.96 -4.11
C MET A 116 -1.71 -0.78 -3.60
N MET A 117 -1.85 -0.78 -2.28
CA MET A 117 -3.12 -0.54 -1.61
C MET A 117 -3.06 0.76 -0.79
N LEU A 118 -4.03 1.62 -1.00
CA LEU A 118 -4.30 2.76 -0.12
C LEU A 118 -5.31 2.28 0.93
N ALA A 119 -4.87 2.24 2.19
CA ALA A 119 -5.68 1.71 3.29
C ALA A 119 -6.05 2.83 4.26
N GLY A 120 -7.34 3.14 4.34
CA GLY A 120 -7.93 4.02 5.35
C GLY A 120 -8.78 3.23 6.35
N PRO A 121 -9.34 3.94 7.36
CA PRO A 121 -10.19 3.29 8.38
C PRO A 121 -11.45 2.66 7.80
N THR A 122 -12.03 3.31 6.79
CA THR A 122 -13.33 2.94 6.20
C THR A 122 -13.24 2.46 4.77
N LEU A 123 -12.17 2.77 4.06
CA LEU A 123 -12.02 2.44 2.65
C LEU A 123 -10.59 1.95 2.37
N ARG A 124 -10.48 0.85 1.65
CA ARG A 124 -9.22 0.35 1.09
C ARG A 124 -9.35 0.26 -0.42
N VAL A 125 -8.34 0.77 -1.11
CA VAL A 125 -8.33 0.82 -2.58
C VAL A 125 -7.02 0.25 -3.09
N THR A 126 -7.09 -0.81 -3.88
CA THR A 126 -5.92 -1.34 -4.58
C THR A 126 -5.95 -0.85 -6.03
N VAL A 127 -4.82 -0.38 -6.52
CA VAL A 127 -4.70 0.14 -7.89
C VAL A 127 -4.04 -0.89 -8.80
N ALA A 128 -4.63 -1.10 -9.98
CA ALA A 128 -4.11 -2.05 -10.96
C ALA A 128 -2.96 -1.47 -11.79
N THR A 129 -2.87 -0.13 -11.88
CA THR A 129 -1.75 0.57 -12.53
C THR A 129 -1.25 1.70 -11.64
N THR A 130 0.08 1.92 -11.60
CA THR A 130 0.74 2.95 -10.80
C THR A 130 1.76 3.70 -11.63
N HIS A 131 1.87 5.03 -11.42
CA HIS A 131 2.92 5.87 -11.99
C HIS A 131 3.02 5.85 -13.53
N VAL A 132 1.90 5.64 -14.23
CA VAL A 132 1.83 5.63 -15.70
C VAL A 132 0.95 6.77 -16.20
N PRO A 133 1.21 7.35 -17.39
CA PRO A 133 0.33 8.33 -18.00
C PRO A 133 -1.07 7.75 -18.22
N LEU A 134 -2.11 8.56 -18.00
CA LEU A 134 -3.49 8.11 -18.14
C LEU A 134 -3.79 7.49 -19.51
N ARG A 135 -3.25 8.07 -20.59
CA ARG A 135 -3.41 7.56 -21.98
C ARG A 135 -2.87 6.15 -22.19
N ASP A 136 -1.94 5.68 -21.34
CA ASP A 136 -1.28 4.39 -21.46
C ASP A 136 -1.99 3.31 -20.64
N VAL A 137 -2.86 3.70 -19.70
CA VAL A 137 -3.58 2.77 -18.80
C VAL A 137 -4.32 1.67 -19.58
N PRO A 138 -5.15 1.96 -20.62
CA PRO A 138 -5.89 0.92 -21.33
C PRO A 138 -4.99 -0.11 -22.02
N ARG A 139 -3.77 0.28 -22.41
CA ARG A 139 -2.81 -0.62 -23.08
C ARG A 139 -2.05 -1.51 -22.09
N LEU A 140 -1.89 -1.06 -20.84
CA LEU A 140 -1.15 -1.76 -19.80
C LEU A 140 -2.03 -2.75 -19.02
N LEU A 141 -3.35 -2.57 -19.08
CA LEU A 141 -4.28 -3.48 -18.43
C LEU A 141 -4.33 -4.80 -19.19
N THR A 142 -4.21 -5.89 -18.44
CA THR A 142 -4.35 -7.26 -18.94
C THR A 142 -5.28 -8.05 -18.03
N VAL A 143 -5.91 -9.09 -18.56
CA VAL A 143 -6.74 -10.02 -17.77
C VAL A 143 -5.93 -10.57 -16.59
N ASP A 144 -4.68 -10.97 -16.82
CA ASP A 144 -3.82 -11.55 -15.79
C ASP A 144 -3.42 -10.54 -14.73
N GLY A 145 -3.05 -9.32 -15.12
CA GLY A 145 -2.68 -8.26 -14.20
C GLY A 145 -3.83 -7.83 -13.29
N ILE A 146 -5.04 -7.68 -13.86
CA ILE A 146 -6.25 -7.36 -13.09
C ILE A 146 -6.59 -8.52 -12.15
N ALA A 147 -6.56 -9.77 -12.64
CA ALA A 147 -6.86 -10.94 -11.82
C ALA A 147 -5.86 -11.11 -10.67
N SER A 148 -4.56 -10.88 -10.92
CA SER A 148 -3.52 -10.88 -9.88
C SER A 148 -3.76 -9.78 -8.85
N THR A 149 -4.13 -8.57 -9.27
CA THR A 149 -4.45 -7.47 -8.35
C THR A 149 -5.65 -7.82 -7.45
N ILE A 150 -6.71 -8.41 -8.02
CA ILE A 150 -7.87 -8.88 -7.25
C ILE A 150 -7.46 -9.97 -6.26
N TRP A 151 -6.69 -10.96 -6.71
CA TRP A 151 -6.17 -12.04 -5.89
C TRP A 151 -5.35 -11.52 -4.70
N LEU A 152 -4.34 -10.68 -4.96
CA LEU A 152 -3.47 -10.12 -3.92
C LEU A 152 -4.26 -9.30 -2.91
N THR A 153 -5.26 -8.54 -3.39
CA THR A 153 -6.16 -7.77 -2.53
C THR A 153 -6.93 -8.70 -1.60
N ALA A 154 -7.60 -9.70 -2.15
CA ALA A 154 -8.44 -10.64 -1.41
C ALA A 154 -7.63 -11.47 -0.40
N ASP A 155 -6.46 -11.97 -0.82
CA ASP A 155 -5.53 -12.73 0.03
C ASP A 155 -5.03 -11.88 1.21
N ALA A 156 -4.62 -10.64 0.93
CA ALA A 156 -4.19 -9.71 1.99
C ALA A 156 -5.31 -9.42 2.98
N LEU A 157 -6.53 -9.16 2.50
CA LEU A 157 -7.68 -8.88 3.36
C LEU A 157 -8.00 -10.07 4.27
N ALA A 158 -8.00 -11.28 3.73
CA ALA A 158 -8.28 -12.49 4.50
C ALA A 158 -7.15 -12.80 5.48
N ARG A 159 -5.90 -12.85 5.02
CA ARG A 159 -4.78 -13.39 5.81
C ARG A 159 -4.03 -12.33 6.62
N ARG A 160 -3.91 -11.08 6.12
CA ARG A 160 -3.16 -10.02 6.78
C ARG A 160 -4.04 -9.07 7.58
N PHE A 161 -5.24 -8.78 7.08
CA PHE A 161 -6.22 -7.96 7.79
C PHE A 161 -7.18 -8.79 8.65
N GLY A 162 -7.16 -10.13 8.57
CA GLY A 162 -7.96 -11.03 9.40
C GLY A 162 -9.46 -10.98 9.12
N ILE A 163 -9.86 -10.60 7.90
CA ILE A 163 -11.27 -10.50 7.51
C ILE A 163 -11.74 -11.86 7.01
N ALA A 164 -12.66 -12.50 7.73
CA ALA A 164 -13.06 -13.88 7.47
C ALA A 164 -13.75 -14.07 6.09
N ALA A 165 -14.52 -13.09 5.63
CA ALA A 165 -15.22 -13.11 4.35
C ALA A 165 -15.12 -11.73 3.66
N PRO A 166 -13.95 -11.39 3.10
CA PRO A 166 -13.77 -10.09 2.48
C PRO A 166 -14.62 -9.95 1.21
N ARG A 167 -15.05 -8.71 0.95
CA ARG A 167 -15.83 -8.34 -0.22
C ARG A 167 -15.02 -7.40 -1.08
N VAL A 168 -14.71 -7.80 -2.29
CA VAL A 168 -13.90 -7.04 -3.24
C VAL A 168 -14.79 -6.56 -4.38
N ALA A 169 -14.90 -5.26 -4.54
CA ALA A 169 -15.62 -4.65 -5.66
C ALA A 169 -14.63 -4.13 -6.70
N VAL A 170 -14.82 -4.51 -7.94
CA VAL A 170 -13.97 -4.11 -9.05
C VAL A 170 -14.63 -2.97 -9.80
N ALA A 171 -13.98 -1.80 -9.85
CA ALA A 171 -14.43 -0.66 -10.64
C ALA A 171 -14.17 -0.92 -12.13
N GLY A 172 -15.07 -0.44 -13.00
CA GLY A 172 -14.81 -0.35 -14.43
C GLY A 172 -13.71 0.67 -14.74
N LEU A 173 -13.18 0.61 -15.94
CA LEU A 173 -12.23 1.58 -16.48
C LEU A 173 -12.97 2.80 -17.07
N ASN A 174 -14.01 2.53 -17.83
CA ASN A 174 -14.74 3.53 -18.59
C ASN A 174 -15.93 4.13 -17.81
N PRO A 175 -16.37 5.36 -18.16
CA PRO A 175 -17.61 5.92 -17.64
C PRO A 175 -18.78 4.94 -17.83
N HIS A 176 -19.67 4.88 -16.85
CA HIS A 176 -20.82 3.98 -16.85
C HIS A 176 -20.46 2.49 -17.06
N ALA A 177 -19.23 2.10 -16.68
CA ALA A 177 -18.70 0.75 -16.91
C ALA A 177 -18.87 0.29 -18.39
N GLY A 178 -18.43 1.15 -19.31
CA GLY A 178 -18.48 0.90 -20.76
C GLY A 178 -19.83 1.19 -21.42
N GLY A 179 -20.92 1.34 -20.67
CA GLY A 179 -22.25 1.70 -21.19
C GLY A 179 -22.74 0.78 -22.33
N ALA A 180 -22.58 -0.53 -22.17
CA ALA A 180 -22.85 -1.53 -23.21
C ALA A 180 -22.05 -1.28 -24.52
N GLY A 181 -20.75 -0.95 -24.35
CA GLY A 181 -19.81 -0.76 -25.45
C GLY A 181 -19.79 0.64 -26.06
N ARG A 182 -20.60 1.57 -25.53
CA ARG A 182 -20.65 2.95 -26.07
C ARG A 182 -19.42 3.77 -25.73
N PHE A 183 -18.76 3.44 -24.59
CA PHE A 183 -17.62 4.18 -24.05
C PHE A 183 -16.33 3.35 -23.99
N GLY A 184 -16.34 2.17 -24.57
CA GLY A 184 -15.24 1.21 -24.61
C GLY A 184 -15.73 -0.20 -24.31
N ASP A 185 -14.89 -1.18 -24.60
CA ASP A 185 -15.18 -2.62 -24.44
C ASP A 185 -14.28 -3.30 -23.39
N GLU A 186 -13.45 -2.52 -22.71
CA GLU A 186 -12.46 -3.03 -21.78
C GLU A 186 -13.11 -3.77 -20.60
N GLU A 187 -14.31 -3.38 -20.19
CA GLU A 187 -15.05 -4.08 -19.15
C GLU A 187 -15.38 -5.52 -19.56
N ASP A 188 -15.81 -5.72 -20.80
CA ASP A 188 -16.16 -7.06 -21.31
C ASP A 188 -14.93 -7.86 -21.72
N ARG A 189 -13.94 -7.21 -22.33
CA ARG A 189 -12.74 -7.86 -22.87
C ARG A 189 -11.67 -8.15 -21.80
N LEU A 190 -11.57 -7.32 -20.75
CA LEU A 190 -10.52 -7.43 -19.74
C LEU A 190 -11.07 -7.66 -18.33
N VAL A 191 -12.03 -6.82 -17.89
CA VAL A 191 -12.39 -6.79 -16.46
C VAL A 191 -13.23 -8.01 -16.06
N ARG A 192 -14.27 -8.36 -16.84
CA ARG A 192 -15.08 -9.55 -16.54
C ARG A 192 -14.28 -10.84 -16.55
N PRO A 193 -13.47 -11.14 -17.59
CA PRO A 193 -12.63 -12.32 -17.60
C PRO A 193 -11.61 -12.35 -16.45
N ALA A 194 -11.09 -11.18 -16.04
CA ALA A 194 -10.18 -11.09 -14.91
C ALA A 194 -10.87 -11.40 -13.57
N ILE A 195 -12.10 -10.92 -13.38
CA ILE A 195 -12.91 -11.26 -12.20
C ILE A 195 -13.14 -12.76 -12.12
N ASP A 196 -13.53 -13.39 -13.23
CA ASP A 196 -13.78 -14.83 -13.25
C ASP A 196 -12.51 -15.65 -13.00
N LYS A 197 -11.39 -15.22 -13.57
CA LYS A 197 -10.07 -15.82 -13.29
C LYS A 197 -9.66 -15.68 -11.83
N ALA A 198 -9.87 -14.52 -11.23
CA ALA A 198 -9.58 -14.27 -9.82
C ALA A 198 -10.47 -15.13 -8.91
N ARG A 199 -11.76 -15.22 -9.19
CA ARG A 199 -12.70 -16.08 -8.45
C ARG A 199 -12.26 -17.55 -8.48
N ALA A 200 -11.86 -18.06 -9.64
CA ALA A 200 -11.36 -19.43 -9.77
C ALA A 200 -10.08 -19.65 -8.94
N ARG A 201 -9.13 -18.70 -8.96
CA ARG A 201 -7.91 -18.75 -8.16
C ARG A 201 -8.19 -18.71 -6.65
N LEU A 202 -9.14 -17.87 -6.22
CA LEU A 202 -9.56 -17.76 -4.82
C LEU A 202 -10.22 -19.06 -4.33
N ALA A 203 -11.11 -19.62 -5.13
CA ALA A 203 -11.77 -20.90 -4.81
C ALA A 203 -10.75 -22.05 -4.69
N ALA A 204 -9.78 -22.11 -5.60
CA ALA A 204 -8.70 -23.12 -5.57
C ALA A 204 -7.81 -22.98 -4.32
N ALA A 205 -7.67 -21.75 -3.77
CA ALA A 205 -6.93 -21.49 -2.54
C ALA A 205 -7.79 -21.67 -1.25
N GLY A 206 -9.05 -22.07 -1.35
CA GLY A 206 -9.96 -22.24 -0.23
C GLY A 206 -10.35 -20.93 0.47
N LEU A 207 -10.26 -19.80 -0.23
CA LEU A 207 -10.61 -18.49 0.32
C LEU A 207 -12.08 -18.15 0.00
N THR A 208 -12.86 -17.88 1.05
CA THR A 208 -14.23 -17.39 0.91
C THR A 208 -14.21 -15.87 0.73
N VAL A 209 -14.29 -15.41 -0.52
CA VAL A 209 -14.25 -13.99 -0.89
C VAL A 209 -15.35 -13.70 -1.89
N GLU A 210 -16.13 -12.64 -1.64
CA GLU A 210 -17.07 -12.12 -2.62
C GLU A 210 -16.33 -11.13 -3.53
N VAL A 211 -16.27 -11.44 -4.83
CA VAL A 211 -15.73 -10.52 -5.84
C VAL A 211 -16.87 -10.09 -6.78
N SER A 212 -17.11 -8.80 -6.88
CA SER A 212 -18.19 -8.22 -7.69
C SER A 212 -17.70 -7.18 -8.68
N GLY A 213 -18.44 -6.94 -9.76
CA GLY A 213 -18.12 -5.93 -10.78
C GLY A 213 -18.21 -6.47 -12.22
N PRO A 214 -17.81 -5.66 -13.20
CA PRO A 214 -17.34 -4.28 -13.09
C PRO A 214 -18.46 -3.32 -12.64
N HIS A 215 -18.16 -2.48 -11.65
CA HIS A 215 -19.06 -1.45 -11.16
C HIS A 215 -18.78 -0.10 -11.81
N VAL A 216 -19.81 0.75 -11.90
CA VAL A 216 -19.67 2.12 -12.39
C VAL A 216 -18.70 2.91 -11.51
N PRO A 217 -17.56 3.43 -12.06
CA PRO A 217 -16.50 4.06 -11.27
C PRO A 217 -16.98 5.25 -10.44
N ASP A 218 -17.86 6.08 -10.99
CA ASP A 218 -18.33 7.30 -10.35
C ASP A 218 -19.21 7.02 -9.12
N ALA A 219 -19.94 5.90 -9.15
CA ALA A 219 -20.87 5.53 -8.08
C ALA A 219 -20.21 4.71 -6.96
N ILE A 220 -19.27 3.83 -7.32
CA ILE A 220 -18.74 2.82 -6.40
C ILE A 220 -18.05 3.42 -5.17
N PHE A 221 -17.29 4.51 -5.33
CA PHE A 221 -16.61 5.17 -4.21
C PHE A 221 -17.59 5.78 -3.21
N ARG A 222 -18.67 6.37 -3.70
CA ARG A 222 -19.74 6.90 -2.85
C ARG A 222 -20.45 5.79 -2.09
N HIS A 223 -20.72 4.67 -2.75
CA HIS A 223 -21.31 3.49 -2.10
C HIS A 223 -20.38 2.91 -1.05
N ALA A 224 -19.10 2.75 -1.37
CA ALA A 224 -18.10 2.26 -0.44
C ALA A 224 -17.93 3.18 0.78
N ALA A 225 -17.89 4.49 0.59
CA ALA A 225 -17.78 5.48 1.66
C ALA A 225 -19.01 5.52 2.59
N ARG A 226 -20.20 5.16 2.09
CA ARG A 226 -21.45 5.09 2.86
C ARG A 226 -21.69 3.73 3.52
N GLY A 227 -20.72 2.81 3.44
CA GLY A 227 -20.80 1.53 4.12
C GLY A 227 -21.63 0.47 3.42
N TRP A 228 -21.85 0.56 2.11
CA TRP A 228 -22.58 -0.47 1.34
C TRP A 228 -23.90 -0.90 2.00
N GLU A 229 -24.76 0.04 2.36
CA GLU A 229 -26.03 -0.22 3.06
C GLU A 229 -26.97 -1.17 2.32
N SER A 230 -26.73 -1.43 1.05
CA SER A 230 -27.51 -2.38 0.23
C SER A 230 -26.98 -3.82 0.21
N PHE A 231 -25.87 -4.10 0.90
CA PHE A 231 -25.36 -5.45 1.07
C PHE A 231 -25.27 -5.74 2.55
N ALA A 232 -25.96 -6.79 3.02
CA ALA A 232 -26.01 -7.17 4.43
C ALA A 232 -24.59 -7.35 4.99
N VAL A 233 -24.15 -6.41 5.83
CA VAL A 233 -22.86 -6.43 6.50
C VAL A 233 -23.03 -7.16 7.83
N GLN A 234 -22.47 -8.35 7.98
CA GLN A 234 -22.21 -8.91 9.31
C GLN A 234 -20.94 -8.24 9.87
N LYS A 235 -21.09 -7.54 11.00
CA LYS A 235 -19.95 -7.04 11.77
C LYS A 235 -19.07 -8.22 12.20
N PRO A 236 -17.73 -8.17 11.97
CA PRO A 236 -16.85 -9.13 12.60
C PRO A 236 -16.86 -8.93 14.12
N PRO A 237 -16.66 -9.98 14.93
CA PRO A 237 -16.54 -9.83 16.37
C PRO A 237 -15.32 -8.96 16.71
N GLU A 238 -15.48 -8.03 17.63
CA GLU A 238 -14.50 -6.99 18.05
C GLU A 238 -13.16 -7.53 18.60
N THR A 239 -12.99 -8.83 18.65
CA THR A 239 -11.89 -9.51 19.37
C THR A 239 -10.69 -9.92 18.53
N LEU A 240 -10.68 -9.71 17.20
CA LEU A 240 -9.61 -10.23 16.31
C LEU A 240 -8.69 -9.18 15.66
N LEU A 241 -8.85 -7.91 15.98
CA LEU A 241 -7.90 -6.89 15.50
C LEU A 241 -6.91 -6.52 16.62
N PRO A 242 -5.60 -6.43 16.33
CA PRO A 242 -4.67 -5.86 17.29
C PRO A 242 -5.17 -4.47 17.69
N ARG A 243 -5.43 -4.26 18.99
CA ARG A 243 -5.89 -2.98 19.51
C ARG A 243 -4.97 -1.87 19.02
N GLY A 244 -5.46 -1.02 18.12
CA GLY A 244 -4.78 0.20 17.69
C GLY A 244 -4.59 0.40 16.19
N LEU A 245 -4.93 -0.54 15.31
CA LEU A 245 -4.75 -0.30 13.87
C LEU A 245 -5.97 0.32 13.19
N LEU A 246 -7.19 0.10 13.65
CA LEU A 246 -8.40 0.70 13.05
C LEU A 246 -9.53 0.75 14.09
N SER A 247 -9.64 1.81 14.87
CA SER A 247 -10.83 2.10 15.68
C SER A 247 -11.83 2.92 14.86
N GLY A 248 -12.71 2.26 14.14
CA GLY A 248 -13.86 2.83 13.44
C GLY A 248 -14.81 1.70 13.03
N PRO A 249 -16.09 1.98 12.70
CA PRO A 249 -16.98 0.96 12.16
C PRO A 249 -16.34 0.39 10.89
N ALA A 250 -16.01 -0.89 10.93
CA ALA A 250 -15.37 -1.58 9.83
C ALA A 250 -16.34 -1.68 8.64
N ASN A 251 -16.15 -0.82 7.67
CA ASN A 251 -16.73 -0.99 6.35
C ASN A 251 -15.86 -1.96 5.58
N ASP A 252 -16.28 -3.22 5.49
CA ASP A 252 -15.57 -4.32 4.82
C ASP A 252 -15.65 -4.23 3.29
N ALA A 253 -15.79 -3.03 2.73
CA ALA A 253 -15.83 -2.79 1.32
C ALA A 253 -14.46 -2.39 0.78
N PHE A 254 -13.96 -3.17 -0.18
CA PHE A 254 -12.65 -2.98 -0.80
C PHE A 254 -12.79 -2.80 -2.30
N LEU A 255 -12.01 -1.90 -2.84
CA LEU A 255 -12.11 -1.44 -4.19
C LEU A 255 -10.81 -1.71 -4.95
N VAL A 256 -10.91 -2.42 -6.08
CA VAL A 256 -9.83 -2.49 -7.07
C VAL A 256 -10.08 -1.40 -8.09
N LYS A 257 -9.22 -0.38 -8.10
CA LYS A 257 -9.28 0.73 -9.04
C LYS A 257 -8.33 0.47 -10.20
N LEU A 258 -8.84 0.57 -11.42
CA LEU A 258 -8.05 0.31 -12.62
C LEU A 258 -7.17 1.48 -13.06
N SER A 259 -7.40 2.70 -12.56
CA SER A 259 -6.56 3.88 -12.87
C SER A 259 -6.29 4.74 -11.64
N TYR A 260 -5.13 5.40 -11.60
CA TYR A 260 -4.71 6.27 -10.48
C TYR A 260 -5.32 7.67 -10.52
N TYR A 261 -5.84 8.12 -11.65
CA TYR A 261 -6.27 9.50 -11.91
C TYR A 261 -7.79 9.65 -11.99
N TRP A 262 -8.48 9.43 -10.87
CA TRP A 262 -9.77 10.09 -10.64
C TRP A 262 -9.67 10.76 -9.27
N SER A 263 -9.23 12.02 -9.26
CA SER A 263 -9.44 12.89 -8.12
C SER A 263 -10.93 13.19 -8.01
N VAL A 264 -11.45 13.03 -6.81
CA VAL A 264 -12.71 13.58 -6.36
C VAL A 264 -12.59 15.10 -6.31
#